data_ec862e0249b55c7a9d533d092617ac50
#
_entry.id   ec862e0249b55c7a9d533d092617ac50
#
_cell.length_a   1.000
_cell.length_b   1.000
_cell.length_c   1.000
_cell.angle_alpha   90.00
_cell.angle_beta   90.00
_cell.angle_gamma   90.00
#
_symmetry.space_group_name_H-M   'P 1'
#
loop_
_entity.id
_entity.type
_entity.pdbx_description
1 polymer ?
#
loop_
_entity_poly.entity_id
_entity_poly.type
_entity_poly.pdbx_seq_one_letter_code
_entity_poly.pdbx_strand_id
1 'polypeptide(L)'
;CPNTRMVLGGYSQGAAVIDLATTAMPPQVADHVAAAAVFGGPRSSFADTLSPGPLPATGPLYAAKTIDLCVPNDPICFEGGWDMRAHGAYVQSGMVNQAAAFAASRL
;
A
#
# COMPACT_ATOMS: atom_id res chain seq x y z
N CYS A 1 14.90 -18.57 2.02
CA CYS A 1 14.20 -19.47 1.10
C CYS A 1 14.39 -18.97 -0.34
N PRO A 2 15.34 -19.51 -1.10
CA PRO A 2 15.71 -18.93 -2.40
C PRO A 2 14.63 -19.05 -3.48
N ASN A 3 13.66 -19.95 -3.30
CA ASN A 3 12.59 -20.15 -4.28
C ASN A 3 11.23 -19.65 -3.79
N THR A 4 11.18 -18.98 -2.64
CA THR A 4 9.92 -18.48 -2.08
C THR A 4 9.52 -17.20 -2.80
N ARG A 5 8.27 -17.15 -3.24
CA ARG A 5 7.66 -15.93 -3.74
C ARG A 5 6.77 -15.34 -2.65
N MET A 6 6.81 -14.03 -2.51
CA MET A 6 6.13 -13.34 -1.41
C MET A 6 5.14 -12.30 -1.95
N VAL A 7 4.09 -12.06 -1.19
CA VAL A 7 3.20 -10.92 -1.37
C VAL A 7 3.29 -10.06 -0.11
N LEU A 8 3.50 -8.77 -0.31
CA LEU A 8 3.53 -7.81 0.79
C LEU A 8 2.19 -7.09 0.84
N GLY A 9 1.70 -6.82 2.04
CA GLY A 9 0.45 -6.08 2.21
C GLY A 9 0.49 -5.17 3.42
N GLY A 10 -0.14 -4.02 3.31
CA GLY A 10 -0.22 -3.07 4.41
C GLY A 10 -1.43 -2.16 4.33
N TYR A 11 -2.00 -1.84 5.49
CA TYR A 11 -3.14 -0.96 5.63
C TYR A 11 -2.77 0.23 6.51
N SER A 12 -3.12 1.44 6.07
CA SER A 12 -2.92 2.66 6.83
C SER A 12 -1.44 2.85 7.21
N GLN A 13 -1.09 2.85 8.48
CA GLN A 13 0.29 2.90 8.94
C GLN A 13 1.12 1.73 8.39
N GLY A 14 0.50 0.54 8.27
CA GLY A 14 1.15 -0.62 7.64
C GLY A 14 1.47 -0.38 6.18
N ALA A 15 0.65 0.36 5.45
CA ALA A 15 0.96 0.77 4.08
C ALA A 15 2.21 1.66 4.05
N ALA A 16 2.34 2.58 5.00
CA ALA A 16 3.53 3.41 5.12
C ALA A 16 4.79 2.58 5.40
N VAL A 17 4.67 1.54 6.22
CA VAL A 17 5.78 0.61 6.49
C VAL A 17 6.22 -0.08 5.20
N ILE A 18 5.28 -0.54 4.37
CA ILE A 18 5.60 -1.14 3.07
C ILE A 18 6.33 -0.13 2.18
N ASP A 19 5.84 1.10 2.09
CA ASP A 19 6.47 2.13 1.27
C ASP A 19 7.89 2.43 1.72
N LEU A 20 8.11 2.57 3.03
CA LEU A 20 9.44 2.79 3.58
C LEU A 20 10.36 1.59 3.34
N ALA A 21 9.89 0.39 3.62
CA ALA A 21 10.69 -0.83 3.45
C ALA A 21 11.09 -1.03 1.99
N THR A 22 10.17 -0.82 1.04
CA THR A 22 10.46 -1.02 -0.39
C THR A 22 11.45 -0.02 -0.96
N THR A 23 11.66 1.13 -0.32
CA THR A 23 12.72 2.05 -0.72
C THR A 23 14.09 1.61 -0.24
N ALA A 24 14.17 0.72 0.75
CA ALA A 24 15.41 0.34 1.43
C ALA A 24 15.86 -1.09 1.14
N MET A 25 14.94 -1.99 0.74
CA MET A 25 15.27 -3.39 0.49
C MET A 25 16.11 -3.54 -0.78
N PRO A 26 17.17 -4.40 -0.75
CA PRO A 26 18.04 -4.58 -1.92
C PRO A 26 17.32 -5.31 -3.07
N PRO A 27 17.83 -5.21 -4.31
CA PRO A 27 17.20 -5.84 -5.48
C PRO A 27 16.99 -7.35 -5.35
N GLN A 28 17.87 -8.06 -4.64
CA GLN A 28 17.74 -9.49 -4.44
C GLN A 28 16.46 -9.85 -3.67
N VAL A 29 16.05 -8.99 -2.71
CA VAL A 29 14.80 -9.19 -1.98
C VAL A 29 13.62 -8.87 -2.88
N ALA A 30 13.71 -7.80 -3.67
CA ALA A 30 12.65 -7.40 -4.60
C ALA A 30 12.31 -8.53 -5.58
N ASP A 31 13.31 -9.30 -6.02
CA ASP A 31 13.11 -10.40 -6.96
C ASP A 31 12.21 -11.51 -6.39
N HIS A 32 12.14 -11.64 -5.06
CA HIS A 32 11.26 -12.61 -4.39
C HIS A 32 9.85 -12.09 -4.18
N VAL A 33 9.61 -10.78 -4.32
CA VAL A 33 8.30 -10.19 -4.12
C VAL A 33 7.53 -10.21 -5.43
N ALA A 34 6.46 -11.00 -5.47
CA ALA A 34 5.61 -11.13 -6.65
C ALA A 34 4.66 -9.95 -6.79
N ALA A 35 4.15 -9.44 -5.67
CA ALA A 35 3.20 -8.33 -5.65
C ALA A 35 3.22 -7.63 -4.29
N ALA A 36 2.79 -6.38 -4.28
CA ALA A 36 2.51 -5.64 -3.07
C ALA A 36 1.12 -5.00 -3.17
N ALA A 37 0.40 -4.97 -2.06
CA ALA A 37 -0.91 -4.34 -1.97
C ALA A 37 -0.92 -3.40 -0.78
N VAL A 38 -1.27 -2.14 -1.01
CA VAL A 38 -1.35 -1.13 0.04
C VAL A 38 -2.74 -0.49 0.02
N PHE A 39 -3.30 -0.33 1.21
CA PHE A 39 -4.66 0.15 1.43
C PHE A 39 -4.63 1.38 2.32
N GLY A 40 -5.23 2.47 1.87
CA GLY A 40 -5.37 3.67 2.69
C GLY A 40 -4.04 4.25 3.17
N GLY A 41 -3.02 4.23 2.33
CA GLY A 41 -1.71 4.75 2.68
C GLY A 41 -1.73 6.26 2.92
N PRO A 42 -0.91 6.77 3.86
CA PRO A 42 -0.94 8.19 4.25
C PRO A 42 -0.31 9.08 3.19
N ARG A 43 -1.12 9.49 2.22
CA ARG A 43 -0.69 10.28 1.06
C ARG A 43 -1.31 11.65 0.97
N SER A 44 -2.35 11.93 1.76
CA SER A 44 -3.01 13.22 1.74
C SER A 44 -2.23 14.25 2.54
N SER A 45 -2.49 15.54 2.29
CA SER A 45 -1.94 16.62 3.10
C SER A 45 -2.37 16.49 4.56
N PHE A 46 -3.59 15.99 4.79
CA PHE A 46 -4.06 15.74 6.16
C PHE A 46 -3.18 14.68 6.84
N ALA A 47 -2.85 13.59 6.15
CA ALA A 47 -2.01 12.54 6.71
C ALA A 47 -0.61 13.06 7.05
N ASP A 48 -0.08 13.98 6.26
CA ASP A 48 1.22 14.60 6.53
C ASP A 48 1.26 15.34 7.86
N THR A 49 0.11 15.81 8.35
CA THR A 49 0.03 16.46 9.66
C THR A 49 0.12 15.47 10.82
N LEU A 50 -0.09 14.19 10.56
CA LEU A 50 -0.07 13.13 11.57
C LEU A 50 1.28 12.45 11.70
N SER A 51 2.26 12.84 10.90
CA SER A 51 3.61 12.28 10.90
C SER A 51 4.64 13.41 10.90
N PRO A 52 5.94 13.11 11.16
CA PRO A 52 6.98 14.14 11.15
C PRO A 52 7.26 14.76 9.78
N GLY A 53 6.58 14.32 8.74
CA GLY A 53 6.72 14.84 7.38
C GLY A 53 6.16 13.87 6.36
N PRO A 54 6.23 14.21 5.08
CA PRO A 54 5.74 13.34 4.02
C PRO A 54 6.44 12.00 4.03
N LEU A 55 5.66 10.94 3.76
CA LEU A 55 6.20 9.58 3.64
C LEU A 55 6.48 9.28 2.17
N PRO A 56 7.49 8.44 1.86
CA PRO A 56 7.80 8.09 0.49
C PRO A 56 6.69 7.24 -0.11
N ALA A 57 6.61 7.24 -1.44
CA ALA A 57 5.80 6.27 -2.17
C ALA A 57 6.50 4.91 -2.19
N THR A 58 5.81 3.89 -2.73
CA THR A 58 6.39 2.57 -2.95
C THR A 58 7.70 2.68 -3.73
N GLY A 59 8.71 1.91 -3.33
CA GLY A 59 10.00 1.93 -3.98
C GLY A 59 9.94 1.55 -5.46
N PRO A 60 10.85 2.09 -6.30
CA PRO A 60 10.77 1.97 -7.76
C PRO A 60 10.87 0.53 -8.28
N LEU A 61 11.54 -0.37 -7.56
CA LEU A 61 11.63 -1.78 -7.95
C LEU A 61 10.31 -2.52 -7.77
N TYR A 62 9.36 -1.92 -7.05
CA TYR A 62 8.08 -2.53 -6.69
C TYR A 62 6.89 -1.88 -7.41
N ALA A 63 7.08 -0.71 -8.02
CA ALA A 63 5.98 0.08 -8.57
C ALA A 63 5.14 -0.69 -9.58
N ALA A 64 5.77 -1.45 -10.48
CA ALA A 64 5.08 -2.20 -11.52
C ALA A 64 4.30 -3.42 -11.00
N LYS A 65 4.53 -3.81 -9.76
CA LYS A 65 3.89 -4.98 -9.13
C LYS A 65 3.15 -4.61 -7.84
N THR A 66 2.80 -3.34 -7.69
CA THR A 66 2.06 -2.84 -6.53
C THR A 66 0.68 -2.36 -6.96
N ILE A 67 -0.34 -2.78 -6.21
CA ILE A 67 -1.67 -2.19 -6.30
C ILE A 67 -1.87 -1.29 -5.08
N ASP A 68 -2.30 -0.07 -5.34
CA ASP A 68 -2.42 0.98 -4.34
C ASP A 68 -3.86 1.45 -4.30
N LEU A 69 -4.55 1.15 -3.22
CA LEU A 69 -5.99 1.30 -3.14
C LEU A 69 -6.39 2.34 -2.10
N CYS A 70 -7.28 3.23 -2.52
CA CYS A 70 -7.82 4.29 -1.68
C CYS A 70 -9.33 4.37 -1.88
N VAL A 71 -10.09 4.14 -0.81
CA VAL A 71 -11.55 4.35 -0.83
C VAL A 71 -11.81 5.85 -0.98
N PRO A 72 -12.70 6.28 -1.90
CA PRO A 72 -13.03 7.69 -2.04
C PRO A 72 -13.45 8.33 -0.70
N ASN A 73 -12.95 9.53 -0.44
CA ASN A 73 -13.16 10.31 0.77
C ASN A 73 -12.44 9.79 2.04
N ASP A 74 -11.62 8.75 1.92
CA ASP A 74 -10.72 8.36 3.01
C ASP A 74 -9.69 9.49 3.21
N PRO A 75 -9.72 10.22 4.34
CA PRO A 75 -8.87 11.41 4.50
C PRO A 75 -7.38 11.08 4.62
N ILE A 76 -7.02 9.84 4.85
CA ILE A 76 -5.62 9.43 4.98
C ILE A 76 -4.94 9.34 3.61
N CYS A 77 -5.62 8.86 2.59
CA CYS A 77 -5.05 8.66 1.26
C CYS A 77 -5.68 9.53 0.16
N PHE A 78 -6.89 10.03 0.37
CA PHE A 78 -7.65 10.79 -0.61
C PHE A 78 -7.55 12.28 -0.26
N GLU A 79 -6.95 13.08 -1.15
CA GLU A 79 -6.80 14.53 -0.90
C GLU A 79 -8.17 15.17 -0.83
N GLY A 80 -8.40 15.94 0.25
CA GLY A 80 -9.71 16.55 0.52
C GLY A 80 -10.74 15.57 1.07
N GLY A 81 -10.36 14.34 1.37
CA GLY A 81 -11.24 13.36 1.99
C GLY A 81 -11.77 13.86 3.33
N TRP A 82 -13.05 13.60 3.58
CA TRP A 82 -13.74 14.17 4.74
C TRP A 82 -14.45 13.13 5.60
N ASP A 83 -14.41 11.86 5.22
CA ASP A 83 -15.17 10.81 5.91
C ASP A 83 -14.24 9.71 6.42
N MET A 84 -13.90 9.76 7.72
CA MET A 84 -13.02 8.77 8.33
C MET A 84 -13.61 7.36 8.28
N ARG A 85 -14.92 7.21 8.11
CA ARG A 85 -15.55 5.89 7.94
C ARG A 85 -15.07 5.22 6.64
N ALA A 86 -14.73 6.01 5.63
CA ALA A 86 -14.14 5.49 4.39
C ALA A 86 -12.82 4.76 4.66
N HIS A 87 -12.04 5.21 5.65
CA HIS A 87 -10.78 4.57 6.04
C HIS A 87 -10.99 3.15 6.58
N GLY A 88 -12.19 2.81 7.01
CA GLY A 88 -12.54 1.46 7.48
C GLY A 88 -13.32 0.62 6.47
N ALA A 89 -13.49 1.09 5.23
CA ALA A 89 -14.40 0.48 4.28
C ALA A 89 -13.73 -0.42 3.21
N TYR A 90 -12.48 -0.82 3.41
CA TYR A 90 -11.72 -1.56 2.39
C TYR A 90 -12.26 -2.97 2.13
N VAL A 91 -12.82 -3.63 3.13
CA VAL A 91 -13.47 -4.93 2.94
C VAL A 91 -14.80 -4.77 2.22
N GLN A 92 -15.66 -3.90 2.71
CA GLN A 92 -17.01 -3.70 2.14
C GLN A 92 -16.98 -3.14 0.72
N SER A 93 -15.95 -2.35 0.38
CA SER A 93 -15.79 -1.78 -0.96
C SER A 93 -15.40 -2.81 -2.02
N GLY A 94 -14.99 -4.02 -1.62
CA GLY A 94 -14.46 -5.02 -2.53
C GLY A 94 -12.98 -4.86 -2.85
N MET A 95 -12.31 -3.85 -2.29
CA MET A 95 -10.90 -3.59 -2.60
C MET A 95 -9.97 -4.67 -2.07
N VAL A 96 -10.29 -5.31 -0.94
CA VAL A 96 -9.49 -6.43 -0.44
C VAL A 96 -9.56 -7.60 -1.43
N ASN A 97 -10.74 -7.91 -1.95
CA ASN A 97 -10.90 -8.95 -2.97
C ASN A 97 -10.17 -8.58 -4.27
N GLN A 98 -10.21 -7.32 -4.66
CA GLN A 98 -9.48 -6.81 -5.82
C GLN A 98 -7.98 -7.02 -5.65
N ALA A 99 -7.44 -6.69 -4.48
CA ALA A 99 -6.03 -6.87 -4.17
C ALA A 99 -5.63 -8.34 -4.15
N ALA A 100 -6.48 -9.21 -3.59
CA ALA A 100 -6.24 -10.64 -3.57
C ALA A 100 -6.16 -11.22 -4.99
N ALA A 101 -7.07 -10.82 -5.88
CA ALA A 101 -7.04 -11.24 -7.28
C ALA A 101 -5.78 -10.75 -7.98
N PHE A 102 -5.39 -9.50 -7.75
CA PHE A 102 -4.16 -8.94 -8.29
C PHE A 102 -2.94 -9.73 -7.84
N ALA A 103 -2.82 -10.00 -6.54
CA ALA A 103 -1.69 -10.75 -5.99
C ALA A 103 -1.64 -12.19 -6.54
N ALA A 104 -2.79 -12.86 -6.58
CA ALA A 104 -2.86 -14.22 -7.09
C ALA A 104 -2.41 -14.31 -8.56
N SER A 105 -2.71 -13.30 -9.37
CA SER A 105 -2.32 -13.27 -10.78
C SER A 105 -0.82 -13.12 -10.99
N ARG A 106 -0.08 -12.74 -9.95
CA ARG A 106 1.36 -12.48 -10.00
C ARG A 106 2.22 -13.59 -9.41
N LEU A 107 1.58 -14.53 -8.72
CA LEU A 107 2.28 -15.65 -8.11
C LEU A 107 2.65 -16.76 -9.11
#